data_6f15b8cb96b043b60f500c58b6e50773
#
_entry.id   6f15b8cb96b043b60f500c58b6e50773
#
_cell.length_a   1.000
_cell.length_b   1.000
_cell.length_c   1.000
_cell.angle_alpha   90.00
_cell.angle_beta   90.00
_cell.angle_gamma   90.00
#
_symmetry.space_group_name_H-M   'P 1'
#
loop_
_entity.id
_entity.type
_entity.pdbx_description
1 polymer ?
#
loop_
_entity_poly.entity_id
_entity_poly.type
_entity_poly.pdbx_seq_one_letter_code
_entity_poly.pdbx_strand_id
1 'polypeptide(L)'
;MKFTSSLKLKLIYVFRINDAAHRGCLKVGEATCDNDNVFGLAPNSKALNESAKKRINQYTQTAGIAYDLLYTELTIYNSKKGLCSFNDKEVHSVLERSGIRKKIFDTENKANEWFITDLETVKRAIVAVKEGRESLSSAEVLHDQTPIVFRPEQREAIEKTKKQFKKSNQMLWNAKMRFG
;
A
#
# COMPACT_ATOMS: atom_id res chain seq x y z
N MET A 1 -31.89 -29.44 -7.45
CA MET A 1 -31.81 -27.98 -7.68
C MET A 1 -30.38 -27.55 -7.46
N LYS A 2 -29.65 -27.14 -8.47
CA LYS A 2 -28.34 -26.48 -8.32
C LYS A 2 -28.62 -25.02 -8.00
N PHE A 3 -28.38 -24.61 -6.76
CA PHE A 3 -28.33 -23.18 -6.45
C PHE A 3 -27.05 -22.63 -7.08
N THR A 4 -27.15 -21.90 -8.15
CA THR A 4 -26.05 -21.07 -8.65
C THR A 4 -25.87 -19.92 -7.66
N SER A 5 -24.91 -20.07 -6.76
CA SER A 5 -24.49 -18.97 -5.89
C SER A 5 -24.02 -17.83 -6.78
N SER A 6 -24.71 -16.69 -6.74
CA SER A 6 -24.27 -15.45 -7.40
C SER A 6 -23.10 -14.79 -6.68
N LEU A 7 -22.62 -15.38 -5.58
CA LEU A 7 -21.51 -14.86 -4.79
C LEU A 7 -20.18 -15.24 -5.45
N LYS A 8 -19.67 -14.34 -6.26
CA LYS A 8 -18.33 -14.51 -6.83
C LYS A 8 -17.28 -14.19 -5.78
N LEU A 9 -16.35 -15.12 -5.59
CA LEU A 9 -15.20 -14.91 -4.70
C LEU A 9 -14.31 -13.81 -5.28
N LYS A 10 -13.73 -13.04 -4.38
CA LYS A 10 -12.84 -11.93 -4.72
C LYS A 10 -11.43 -12.17 -4.17
N LEU A 11 -10.47 -11.54 -4.79
CA LEU A 11 -9.08 -11.54 -4.36
C LEU A 11 -8.54 -10.11 -4.32
N ILE A 12 -7.59 -9.86 -3.43
CA ILE A 12 -6.71 -8.69 -3.48
C ILE A 12 -5.51 -9.03 -4.35
N TYR A 13 -5.07 -8.07 -5.16
CA TYR A 13 -3.82 -8.13 -5.87
C TYR A 13 -2.96 -6.90 -5.62
N VAL A 14 -1.65 -7.11 -5.65
CA VAL A 14 -0.65 -6.05 -5.55
C VAL A 14 0.29 -6.17 -6.73
N PHE A 15 0.50 -5.08 -7.46
CA PHE A 15 1.46 -5.05 -8.56
C PHE A 15 2.18 -3.71 -8.65
N ARG A 16 3.25 -3.69 -9.43
CA ARG A 16 4.02 -2.48 -9.76
C ARG A 16 4.20 -2.34 -11.26
N ILE A 17 4.43 -1.12 -11.69
CA ILE A 17 4.89 -0.78 -13.03
C ILE A 17 6.32 -0.25 -12.91
N ASN A 18 7.25 -0.80 -13.72
CA ASN A 18 8.67 -0.48 -13.64
C ASN A 18 9.05 0.70 -14.55
N ASP A 19 8.37 1.84 -14.39
CA ASP A 19 8.70 3.09 -15.06
C ASP A 19 9.05 4.20 -14.06
N ALA A 20 9.47 5.35 -14.58
CA ALA A 20 9.87 6.47 -13.75
C ALA A 20 8.70 7.09 -12.96
N ALA A 21 7.49 7.09 -13.53
CA ALA A 21 6.30 7.68 -12.91
C ALA A 21 5.81 6.87 -11.71
N HIS A 22 5.95 5.52 -11.78
CA HIS A 22 5.47 4.58 -10.76
C HIS A 22 6.57 4.11 -9.80
N ARG A 23 7.77 4.68 -9.88
CA ARG A 23 8.89 4.27 -9.01
C ARG A 23 8.54 4.41 -7.52
N GLY A 24 8.78 3.34 -6.77
CA GLY A 24 8.49 3.27 -5.33
C GLY A 24 7.02 3.21 -4.98
N CYS A 25 6.14 2.89 -5.95
CA CYS A 25 4.71 2.78 -5.73
C CYS A 25 4.21 1.37 -6.02
N LEU A 26 3.21 0.96 -5.26
CA LEU A 26 2.46 -0.27 -5.48
C LEU A 26 0.98 0.05 -5.68
N LYS A 27 0.36 -0.66 -6.62
CA LYS A 27 -1.10 -0.64 -6.76
C LYS A 27 -1.68 -1.80 -5.95
N VAL A 28 -2.68 -1.47 -5.15
CA VAL A 28 -3.49 -2.43 -4.40
C VAL A 28 -4.90 -2.37 -4.96
N GLY A 29 -5.41 -3.49 -5.44
CA GLY A 29 -6.74 -3.55 -6.04
C GLY A 29 -7.41 -4.90 -5.83
N GLU A 30 -8.66 -4.99 -6.28
CA GLU A 30 -9.52 -6.15 -6.14
C GLU A 30 -9.89 -6.74 -7.51
N ALA A 31 -9.96 -8.06 -7.58
CA ALA A 31 -10.46 -8.79 -8.74
C ALA A 31 -11.45 -9.88 -8.32
N THR A 32 -12.33 -10.25 -9.25
CA THR A 32 -13.22 -11.40 -9.08
C THR A 32 -12.53 -12.66 -9.56
N CYS A 33 -12.64 -13.75 -8.80
CA CYS A 33 -12.22 -15.08 -9.23
C CYS A 33 -13.28 -15.69 -10.13
N ASP A 34 -12.88 -16.11 -11.32
CA ASP A 34 -13.78 -16.78 -12.28
C ASP A 34 -13.95 -18.27 -11.99
N ASN A 35 -13.16 -18.84 -11.07
CA ASN A 35 -13.17 -20.25 -10.74
C ASN A 35 -13.79 -20.49 -9.37
N ASP A 36 -14.78 -21.33 -9.29
CA ASP A 36 -15.48 -21.67 -8.04
C ASP A 36 -14.60 -22.51 -7.07
N ASN A 37 -13.52 -23.12 -7.58
CA ASN A 37 -12.60 -23.97 -6.80
C ASN A 37 -11.41 -23.21 -6.19
N VAL A 38 -11.52 -21.90 -6.01
CA VAL A 38 -10.43 -21.09 -5.43
C VAL A 38 -10.50 -20.95 -3.91
N PHE A 39 -11.57 -21.44 -3.29
CA PHE A 39 -11.75 -21.37 -1.83
C PHE A 39 -10.61 -22.12 -1.11
N GLY A 40 -9.96 -21.44 -0.16
CA GLY A 40 -8.86 -22.02 0.61
C GLY A 40 -7.51 -22.11 -0.10
N LEU A 41 -7.38 -21.54 -1.31
CA LEU A 41 -6.08 -21.46 -1.99
C LEU A 41 -5.10 -20.56 -1.24
N ALA A 42 -3.85 -21.00 -1.20
CA ALA A 42 -2.76 -20.21 -0.64
C ALA A 42 -2.53 -18.91 -1.45
N PRO A 43 -2.03 -17.85 -0.80
CA PRO A 43 -1.58 -16.66 -1.51
C PRO A 43 -0.61 -16.99 -2.64
N ASN A 44 -0.67 -16.21 -3.72
CA ASN A 44 0.14 -16.38 -4.93
C ASN A 44 -0.08 -17.71 -5.67
N SER A 45 -1.15 -18.45 -5.40
CA SER A 45 -1.48 -19.64 -6.18
C SER A 45 -1.72 -19.29 -7.66
N LYS A 46 -1.46 -20.24 -8.55
CA LYS A 46 -1.61 -20.04 -10.01
C LYS A 46 -2.99 -19.50 -10.38
N ALA A 47 -4.06 -20.06 -9.81
CA ALA A 47 -5.44 -19.67 -10.11
C ALA A 47 -5.74 -18.23 -9.68
N LEU A 48 -5.25 -17.78 -8.51
CA LEU A 48 -5.38 -16.40 -8.06
C LEU A 48 -4.60 -15.45 -8.96
N ASN A 49 -3.38 -15.82 -9.33
CA ASN A 49 -2.53 -15.01 -10.21
C ASN A 49 -3.13 -14.85 -11.61
N GLU A 50 -3.75 -15.89 -12.17
CA GLU A 50 -4.44 -15.82 -13.46
C GLU A 50 -5.66 -14.89 -13.40
N SER A 51 -6.47 -14.96 -12.36
CA SER A 51 -7.61 -14.07 -12.14
C SER A 51 -7.17 -12.61 -11.99
N ALA A 52 -6.12 -12.35 -11.21
CA ALA A 52 -5.53 -11.03 -11.06
C ALA A 52 -5.00 -10.49 -12.39
N LYS A 53 -4.21 -11.27 -13.13
CA LYS A 53 -3.66 -10.88 -14.44
C LYS A 53 -4.78 -10.56 -15.43
N LYS A 54 -5.84 -11.34 -15.47
CA LYS A 54 -7.01 -11.07 -16.33
C LYS A 54 -7.59 -9.68 -16.03
N ARG A 55 -7.74 -9.32 -14.77
CA ARG A 55 -8.22 -7.99 -14.36
C ARG A 55 -7.25 -6.88 -14.72
N ILE A 56 -5.97 -7.05 -14.41
CA ILE A 56 -4.93 -6.04 -14.67
C ILE A 56 -4.79 -5.80 -16.18
N ASN A 57 -4.80 -6.85 -16.99
CA ASN A 57 -4.67 -6.76 -18.44
C ASN A 57 -5.80 -5.95 -19.09
N GLN A 58 -6.98 -5.86 -18.49
CA GLN A 58 -8.10 -5.06 -19.02
C GLN A 58 -7.74 -3.59 -19.24
N TYR A 59 -6.80 -3.05 -18.47
CA TYR A 59 -6.38 -1.64 -18.56
C TYR A 59 -4.90 -1.43 -18.86
N THR A 60 -4.07 -2.46 -18.72
CA THR A 60 -2.63 -2.35 -19.02
C THR A 60 -2.30 -2.84 -20.43
N GLN A 61 -2.99 -3.88 -20.91
CA GLN A 61 -2.67 -4.52 -22.19
C GLN A 61 -2.88 -3.58 -23.38
N THR A 62 -4.00 -2.87 -23.42
CA THR A 62 -4.31 -1.91 -24.49
C THR A 62 -3.38 -0.70 -24.48
N ALA A 63 -2.86 -0.33 -23.31
CA ALA A 63 -1.89 0.76 -23.15
C ALA A 63 -0.44 0.30 -23.36
N GLY A 64 -0.18 -0.98 -23.63
CA GLY A 64 1.16 -1.53 -23.78
C GLY A 64 2.02 -1.44 -22.52
N ILE A 65 1.40 -1.41 -21.34
CA ILE A 65 2.10 -1.23 -20.06
C ILE A 65 2.49 -2.60 -19.49
N ALA A 66 3.79 -2.83 -19.33
CA ALA A 66 4.33 -3.99 -18.62
C ALA A 66 4.24 -3.79 -17.10
N TYR A 67 3.94 -4.85 -16.35
CA TYR A 67 3.83 -4.82 -14.91
C TYR A 67 4.38 -6.10 -14.27
N ASP A 68 4.75 -6.02 -12.99
CA ASP A 68 5.09 -7.17 -12.15
C ASP A 68 3.97 -7.42 -11.15
N LEU A 69 3.29 -8.57 -11.24
CA LEU A 69 2.36 -9.03 -10.21
C LEU A 69 3.16 -9.56 -9.01
N LEU A 70 2.99 -8.94 -7.84
CA LEU A 70 3.81 -9.21 -6.66
C LEU A 70 3.07 -10.08 -5.64
N TYR A 71 1.75 -9.93 -5.53
CA TYR A 71 0.97 -10.62 -4.51
C TYR A 71 -0.49 -10.79 -4.91
N THR A 72 -1.06 -11.93 -4.51
CA THR A 72 -2.50 -12.20 -4.60
C THR A 72 -2.95 -12.98 -3.38
N GLU A 73 -4.14 -12.67 -2.86
CA GLU A 73 -4.75 -13.37 -1.74
C GLU A 73 -6.27 -13.28 -1.82
N LEU A 74 -6.98 -14.35 -1.39
CA LEU A 74 -8.43 -14.33 -1.29
C LEU A 74 -8.89 -13.31 -0.24
N THR A 75 -9.99 -12.61 -0.52
CA THR A 75 -10.61 -11.69 0.43
C THR A 75 -11.41 -12.41 1.52
N ILE A 76 -11.61 -13.72 1.40
CA ILE A 76 -12.32 -14.53 2.37
C ILE A 76 -11.30 -15.25 3.26
N TYR A 77 -11.54 -15.21 4.57
CA TYR A 77 -10.69 -15.83 5.58
C TYR A 77 -11.49 -16.34 6.77
N ASN A 78 -10.95 -17.33 7.48
CA ASN A 78 -11.53 -17.83 8.73
C ASN A 78 -11.05 -16.97 9.91
N SER A 79 -11.99 -16.46 10.69
CA SER A 79 -11.72 -15.77 11.94
C SER A 79 -12.33 -16.54 13.11
N LYS A 80 -12.06 -16.10 14.35
CA LYS A 80 -12.72 -16.66 15.55
C LYS A 80 -14.24 -16.50 15.53
N LYS A 81 -14.76 -15.58 14.74
CA LYS A 81 -16.20 -15.31 14.56
C LYS A 81 -16.82 -16.07 13.39
N GLY A 82 -16.05 -16.91 12.71
CA GLY A 82 -16.46 -17.65 11.52
C GLY A 82 -15.83 -17.10 10.23
N LEU A 83 -16.48 -17.39 9.11
CA LEU A 83 -16.04 -16.96 7.79
C LEU A 83 -16.28 -15.45 7.63
N CYS A 84 -15.21 -14.70 7.37
CA CYS A 84 -15.21 -13.26 7.17
C CYS A 84 -14.69 -12.92 5.78
N SER A 85 -15.01 -11.72 5.32
CA SER A 85 -14.46 -11.16 4.08
C SER A 85 -14.02 -9.72 4.31
N PHE A 86 -13.11 -9.26 3.46
CA PHE A 86 -12.66 -7.87 3.39
C PHE A 86 -12.57 -7.43 1.93
N ASN A 87 -12.28 -6.16 1.69
CA ASN A 87 -12.15 -5.59 0.36
C ASN A 87 -10.92 -4.67 0.27
N ASP A 88 -10.60 -4.22 -0.94
CA ASP A 88 -9.46 -3.32 -1.18
C ASP A 88 -9.58 -1.99 -0.45
N LYS A 89 -10.80 -1.44 -0.29
CA LYS A 89 -11.02 -0.16 0.40
C LYS A 89 -10.65 -0.23 1.89
N GLU A 90 -10.85 -1.38 2.53
CA GLU A 90 -10.45 -1.58 3.93
C GLU A 90 -8.92 -1.60 4.05
N VAL A 91 -8.23 -2.26 3.10
CA VAL A 91 -6.76 -2.24 3.04
C VAL A 91 -6.25 -0.82 2.77
N HIS A 92 -6.86 -0.09 1.84
CA HIS A 92 -6.53 1.31 1.56
C HIS A 92 -6.71 2.19 2.81
N SER A 93 -7.80 2.02 3.55
CA SER A 93 -8.07 2.77 4.78
C SER A 93 -7.01 2.52 5.85
N VAL A 94 -6.58 1.27 6.04
CA VAL A 94 -5.49 0.93 6.96
C VAL A 94 -4.19 1.58 6.54
N LEU A 95 -3.82 1.52 5.25
CA LEU A 95 -2.61 2.17 4.74
C LEU A 95 -2.64 3.69 4.96
N GLU A 96 -3.75 4.34 4.63
CA GLU A 96 -3.92 5.80 4.80
C GLU A 96 -3.84 6.22 6.28
N ARG A 97 -4.54 5.51 7.17
CA ARG A 97 -4.49 5.77 8.63
C ARG A 97 -3.11 5.50 9.23
N SER A 98 -2.32 4.65 8.59
CA SER A 98 -0.92 4.39 8.95
C SER A 98 0.07 5.43 8.42
N GLY A 99 -0.42 6.49 7.77
CA GLY A 99 0.41 7.57 7.21
C GLY A 99 1.05 7.23 5.86
N ILE A 100 0.68 6.11 5.23
CA ILE A 100 1.16 5.75 3.89
C ILE A 100 0.48 6.65 2.86
N ARG A 101 1.29 7.40 2.12
CA ARG A 101 0.78 8.37 1.15
C ARG A 101 0.38 7.71 -0.16
N LYS A 102 -0.72 8.18 -0.72
CA LYS A 102 -1.08 7.87 -2.10
C LYS A 102 -0.18 8.62 -3.07
N LYS A 103 0.13 7.97 -4.19
CA LYS A 103 0.81 8.62 -5.30
C LYS A 103 -0.19 9.48 -6.07
N ILE A 104 0.15 10.73 -6.26
CA ILE A 104 -0.57 11.65 -7.13
C ILE A 104 0.20 11.70 -8.46
N PHE A 105 -0.43 11.30 -9.56
CA PHE A 105 0.18 11.33 -10.89
C PHE A 105 -0.05 12.67 -11.59
N ASP A 106 -1.29 13.17 -11.49
CA ASP A 106 -1.72 14.43 -12.06
C ASP A 106 -2.95 14.92 -11.28
N THR A 107 -3.21 16.22 -11.29
CA THR A 107 -4.36 16.83 -10.61
C THR A 107 -5.70 16.38 -11.20
N GLU A 108 -5.74 16.02 -12.49
CA GLU A 108 -6.92 15.51 -13.18
C GLU A 108 -7.05 13.98 -13.07
N ASN A 109 -5.96 13.27 -12.81
CA ASN A 109 -5.96 11.81 -12.68
C ASN A 109 -6.38 11.38 -11.28
N LYS A 110 -7.59 10.85 -11.15
CA LYS A 110 -8.17 10.34 -9.89
C LYS A 110 -7.70 8.90 -9.54
N ALA A 111 -6.57 8.44 -10.06
CA ALA A 111 -6.01 7.14 -9.69
C ALA A 111 -5.58 7.16 -8.21
N ASN A 112 -6.42 6.59 -7.35
CA ASN A 112 -6.31 6.66 -5.89
C ASN A 112 -5.93 5.32 -5.22
N GLU A 113 -5.53 4.33 -6.01
CA GLU A 113 -5.20 2.97 -5.54
C GLU A 113 -3.68 2.70 -5.54
N TRP A 114 -2.88 3.73 -5.78
CA TRP A 114 -1.42 3.67 -5.78
C TRP A 114 -0.84 4.24 -4.50
N PHE A 115 -0.02 3.47 -3.81
CA PHE A 115 0.58 3.83 -2.53
C PHE A 115 2.10 3.86 -2.62
N ILE A 116 2.73 4.87 -2.02
CA ILE A 116 4.19 4.97 -1.90
C ILE A 116 4.60 4.08 -0.73
N THR A 117 4.91 2.81 -1.02
CA THR A 117 5.13 1.78 0.00
C THR A 117 5.82 0.56 -0.59
N ASP A 118 6.20 -0.37 0.26
CA ASP A 118 6.74 -1.69 -0.06
C ASP A 118 5.70 -2.81 0.11
N LEU A 119 6.02 -4.00 -0.41
CA LEU A 119 5.11 -5.15 -0.39
C LEU A 119 4.83 -5.66 1.02
N GLU A 120 5.81 -5.64 1.91
CA GLU A 120 5.65 -6.16 3.27
C GLU A 120 4.72 -5.27 4.10
N THR A 121 4.79 -3.96 3.90
CA THR A 121 3.83 -3.01 4.51
C THR A 121 2.41 -3.28 4.03
N VAL A 122 2.19 -3.56 2.73
CA VAL A 122 0.86 -3.91 2.21
C VAL A 122 0.36 -5.23 2.80
N LYS A 123 1.20 -6.25 2.90
CA LYS A 123 0.83 -7.53 3.53
C LYS A 123 0.44 -7.36 5.00
N ARG A 124 1.17 -6.52 5.75
CA ARG A 124 0.82 -6.17 7.14
C ARG A 124 -0.51 -5.45 7.22
N ALA A 125 -0.82 -4.55 6.27
CA ALA A 125 -2.12 -3.90 6.21
C ALA A 125 -3.25 -4.92 5.97
N ILE A 126 -3.06 -5.91 5.10
CA ILE A 126 -4.02 -7.01 4.90
C ILE A 126 -4.23 -7.80 6.19
N VAL A 127 -3.16 -8.12 6.91
CA VAL A 127 -3.24 -8.80 8.22
C VAL A 127 -3.99 -7.94 9.23
N ALA A 128 -3.68 -6.65 9.31
CA ALA A 128 -4.36 -5.71 10.20
C ALA A 128 -5.88 -5.66 9.95
N VAL A 129 -6.31 -5.63 8.67
CA VAL A 129 -7.74 -5.72 8.31
C VAL A 129 -8.36 -7.01 8.84
N LYS A 130 -7.72 -8.16 8.64
CA LYS A 130 -8.21 -9.46 9.12
C LYS A 130 -8.29 -9.54 10.65
N GLU A 131 -7.44 -8.82 11.36
CA GLU A 131 -7.43 -8.69 12.81
C GLU A 131 -8.40 -7.61 13.33
N GLY A 132 -9.05 -6.86 12.45
CA GLY A 132 -9.95 -5.76 12.80
C GLY A 132 -9.22 -4.54 13.34
N ARG A 133 -7.94 -4.37 13.02
CA ARG A 133 -7.14 -3.19 13.36
C ARG A 133 -7.36 -2.09 12.32
N GLU A 134 -7.41 -0.86 12.78
CA GLU A 134 -7.66 0.31 11.91
C GLU A 134 -6.39 0.90 11.29
N SER A 135 -5.22 0.59 11.84
CA SER A 135 -3.92 1.08 11.38
C SER A 135 -2.80 0.11 11.75
N LEU A 136 -1.65 0.30 11.11
CA LEU A 136 -0.38 -0.34 11.49
C LEU A 136 0.26 0.45 12.64
N SER A 137 1.04 -0.24 13.46
CA SER A 137 1.95 0.40 14.40
C SER A 137 3.15 1.01 13.68
N SER A 138 3.83 1.96 14.31
CA SER A 138 5.04 2.57 13.74
C SER A 138 6.15 1.55 13.45
N ALA A 139 6.21 0.45 14.20
CA ALA A 139 7.17 -0.64 13.97
C ALA A 139 6.82 -1.51 12.76
N GLU A 140 5.55 -1.55 12.35
CA GLU A 140 5.07 -2.31 11.20
C GLU A 140 5.17 -1.53 9.89
N VAL A 141 5.25 -0.20 9.96
CA VAL A 141 5.48 0.64 8.79
C VAL A 141 6.97 0.58 8.49
N LEU A 142 7.34 -0.24 7.51
CA LEU A 142 8.70 -0.25 6.98
C LEU A 142 8.88 1.03 6.18
N HIS A 143 9.42 2.05 6.83
CA HIS A 143 9.93 3.18 6.10
C HIS A 143 11.26 2.75 5.48
N ASP A 144 11.31 2.68 4.18
CA ASP A 144 12.56 2.86 3.43
C ASP A 144 12.94 4.34 3.63
N GLN A 145 13.32 4.67 4.86
CA GLN A 145 13.93 5.94 5.17
C GLN A 145 15.33 5.86 4.54
N THR A 146 15.41 6.30 3.30
CA THR A 146 16.70 6.81 2.84
C THR A 146 17.15 7.76 3.96
N PRO A 147 18.22 7.43 4.70
CA PRO A 147 18.61 8.25 5.83
C PRO A 147 18.79 9.68 5.32
N ILE A 148 18.03 10.62 5.90
CA ILE A 148 18.16 12.03 5.53
C ILE A 148 19.59 12.42 5.90
N VAL A 149 20.44 12.53 4.89
CA VAL A 149 21.81 13.00 5.07
C VAL A 149 21.76 14.52 5.17
N PHE A 150 21.68 15.03 6.39
CA PHE A 150 21.73 16.46 6.61
C PHE A 150 23.08 17.04 6.17
N ARG A 151 23.03 18.15 5.47
CA ARG A 151 24.23 18.95 5.17
C ARG A 151 24.87 19.46 6.49
N PRO A 152 26.19 19.76 6.51
CA PRO A 152 26.85 20.20 7.73
C PRO A 152 26.14 21.39 8.41
N GLU A 153 25.67 22.37 7.64
CA GLU A 153 24.97 23.55 8.13
C GLU A 153 23.62 23.19 8.78
N GLN A 154 22.92 22.21 8.22
CA GLN A 154 21.65 21.72 8.77
C GLN A 154 21.87 21.00 10.10
N ARG A 155 22.93 20.19 10.21
CA ARG A 155 23.31 19.53 11.47
C ARG A 155 23.65 20.55 12.56
N GLU A 156 24.43 21.56 12.21
CA GLU A 156 24.79 22.63 13.15
C GLU A 156 23.57 23.39 13.65
N ALA A 157 22.64 23.72 12.75
CA ALA A 157 21.38 24.37 13.09
C ALA A 157 20.51 23.50 14.02
N ILE A 158 20.41 22.20 13.77
CA ILE A 158 19.69 21.26 14.64
C ILE A 158 20.30 21.23 16.04
N GLU A 159 21.62 21.14 16.15
CA GLU A 159 22.30 21.10 17.46
C GLU A 159 22.15 22.42 18.21
N LYS A 160 22.27 23.56 17.54
CA LYS A 160 22.00 24.87 18.15
C LYS A 160 20.56 24.96 18.65
N THR A 161 19.58 24.49 17.86
CA THR A 161 18.18 24.47 18.26
C THR A 161 17.95 23.61 19.49
N LYS A 162 18.49 22.39 19.53
CA LYS A 162 18.39 21.51 20.68
C LYS A 162 18.97 22.13 21.95
N LYS A 163 20.13 22.83 21.85
CA LYS A 163 20.73 23.52 22.98
C LYS A 163 19.88 24.69 23.45
N GLN A 164 19.29 25.45 22.51
CA GLN A 164 18.46 26.61 22.84
C GLN A 164 17.16 26.18 23.55
N PHE A 165 16.49 25.13 23.04
CA PHE A 165 15.24 24.65 23.64
C PHE A 165 15.40 23.99 25.03
N LYS A 166 16.62 23.71 25.45
CA LYS A 166 16.91 23.39 26.86
C LYS A 166 16.89 24.60 27.80
N LYS A 167 16.99 25.82 27.23
CA LYS A 167 17.08 27.08 27.98
C LYS A 167 15.88 27.99 27.79
N SER A 168 15.22 27.94 26.64
CA SER A 168 14.14 28.82 26.26
C SER A 168 13.24 28.13 25.23
N ASN A 169 11.92 28.41 25.29
CA ASN A 169 10.94 27.89 24.31
C ASN A 169 10.92 28.69 23.01
N GLN A 170 11.83 29.63 22.82
CA GLN A 170 11.88 30.49 21.63
C GLN A 170 13.27 30.47 21.00
N MET A 171 13.30 30.42 19.69
CA MET A 171 14.50 30.53 18.88
C MET A 171 14.16 31.18 17.52
N LEU A 172 14.97 32.18 17.12
CA LEU A 172 14.90 32.76 15.79
C LEU A 172 15.83 32.01 14.84
N TRP A 173 15.27 31.47 13.75
CA TRP A 173 16.04 30.89 12.66
C TRP A 173 16.21 31.92 11.55
N ASN A 174 17.46 32.27 11.25
CA ASN A 174 17.81 33.07 10.06
C ASN A 174 18.48 32.13 9.06
N ALA A 175 17.68 31.50 8.19
CA ALA A 175 18.18 30.59 7.17
C ALA A 175 18.21 31.26 5.80
N LYS A 176 19.30 31.07 5.06
CA LYS A 176 19.39 31.52 3.67
C LYS A 176 18.41 30.75 2.77
N MET A 177 17.98 31.33 1.66
CA MET A 177 17.21 30.60 0.64
C MET A 177 17.93 29.29 0.27
N ARG A 178 17.18 28.21 0.06
CA ARG A 178 17.68 26.86 -0.22
C ARG A 178 18.42 26.17 0.92
N PHE A 179 18.13 26.55 2.18
CA PHE A 179 18.65 25.85 3.33
C PHE A 179 18.07 24.44 3.50
N GLY A 180 16.80 24.22 3.07
CA GLY A 180 16.07 22.95 3.15
C GLY A 180 16.05 22.18 1.82
#